data_dea6a3069c5557b2a08c1d927d8d0d58
#
_entry.id   dea6a3069c5557b2a08c1d927d8d0d58
#
_cell.length_a   1.000
_cell.length_b   1.000
_cell.length_c   1.000
_cell.angle_alpha   90.00
_cell.angle_beta   90.00
_cell.angle_gamma   90.00
#
_symmetry.space_group_name_H-M   'P 1'
#
loop_
_entity.id
_entity.type
_entity.pdbx_description
1 polymer ?
#
loop_
_entity_poly.entity_id
_entity_poly.type
_entity_poly.pdbx_seq_one_letter_code
_entity_poly.pdbx_strand_id
1 'polypeptide(L)'
;MHFKKVAFTLVIFAIGVVCGGYLFSQSVPRSFLAVGKCQDRCYKPNEIAGLIMSAAILRAPFLIPSIVLESDTCLAIRHPKPHARIHYVLFPKHDTKDITTLTPVDSPYVLGCFALARDLVLRDKLKAYRLYTNGPELQEIAYLHFHLIAE
;
A
#
# COMPACT_ATOMS: atom_id res chain seq x y z
N MET A 1 17.25 36.97 -19.74
CA MET A 1 16.60 35.69 -20.07
C MET A 1 16.94 34.58 -19.08
N HIS A 2 18.17 34.48 -18.56
CA HIS A 2 18.60 33.44 -17.59
C HIS A 2 17.85 33.52 -16.25
N PHE A 3 17.63 34.69 -15.66
CA PHE A 3 16.97 34.86 -14.36
C PHE A 3 15.55 34.25 -14.34
N LYS A 4 14.74 34.47 -15.39
CA LYS A 4 13.40 33.89 -15.49
C LYS A 4 13.42 32.36 -15.57
N LYS A 5 14.41 31.76 -16.24
CA LYS A 5 14.58 30.30 -16.30
C LYS A 5 14.96 29.74 -14.94
N VAL A 6 15.90 30.38 -14.23
CA VAL A 6 16.32 29.96 -12.88
C VAL A 6 15.15 30.04 -11.90
N ALA A 7 14.42 31.16 -11.90
CA ALA A 7 13.23 31.32 -11.04
C ALA A 7 12.17 30.23 -11.32
N PHE A 8 11.88 29.96 -12.59
CA PHE A 8 10.94 28.92 -12.99
C PHE A 8 11.37 27.52 -12.52
N THR A 9 12.66 27.18 -12.66
CA THR A 9 13.20 25.90 -12.18
C THR A 9 13.08 25.76 -10.66
N LEU A 10 13.38 26.83 -9.91
CA LEU A 10 13.25 26.84 -8.45
C LEU A 10 11.80 26.66 -8.00
N VAL A 11 10.84 27.26 -8.71
CA VAL A 11 9.41 27.09 -8.42
C VAL A 11 8.98 25.64 -8.65
N ILE A 12 9.36 25.04 -9.79
CA ILE A 12 9.05 23.61 -10.05
C ILE A 12 9.67 22.71 -8.99
N PHE A 13 10.94 22.95 -8.62
CA PHE A 13 11.60 22.19 -7.58
C PHE A 13 10.86 22.31 -6.24
N ALA A 14 10.49 23.52 -5.83
CA ALA A 14 9.75 23.76 -4.59
C ALA A 14 8.39 23.03 -4.58
N ILE A 15 7.66 23.08 -5.70
CA ILE A 15 6.39 22.35 -5.88
C ILE A 15 6.65 20.84 -5.73
N GLY A 16 7.68 20.30 -6.38
CA GLY A 16 8.04 18.90 -6.28
C GLY A 16 8.34 18.45 -4.85
N VAL A 17 9.09 19.27 -4.09
CA VAL A 17 9.39 18.99 -2.68
C VAL A 17 8.13 19.00 -1.82
N VAL A 18 7.25 19.98 -2.00
CA VAL A 18 5.99 20.07 -1.25
C VAL A 18 5.06 18.90 -1.58
N CYS A 19 4.86 18.60 -2.86
CA CYS A 19 4.05 17.47 -3.30
C CYS A 19 4.60 16.14 -2.80
N GLY A 20 5.90 15.91 -2.93
CA GLY A 20 6.55 14.68 -2.44
C GLY A 20 6.45 14.56 -0.92
N GLY A 21 6.70 15.65 -0.19
CA GLY A 21 6.53 15.69 1.26
C GLY A 21 5.10 15.34 1.69
N TYR A 22 4.10 15.87 1.02
CA TYR A 22 2.70 15.55 1.30
C TYR A 22 2.36 14.08 1.00
N LEU A 23 2.72 13.59 -0.19
CA LEU A 23 2.40 12.22 -0.63
C LEU A 23 3.01 11.15 0.26
N PHE A 24 4.23 11.36 0.75
CA PHE A 24 4.99 10.37 1.49
C PHE A 24 5.09 10.65 3.00
N SER A 25 4.39 11.66 3.51
CA SER A 25 4.46 12.08 4.93
C SER A 25 4.05 11.00 5.94
N GLN A 26 3.26 10.01 5.52
CA GLN A 26 2.79 8.90 6.36
C GLN A 26 3.39 7.55 5.96
N SER A 27 4.32 7.55 5.03
CA SER A 27 4.99 6.31 4.59
C SER A 27 6.13 5.95 5.53
N VAL A 28 6.25 4.66 5.86
CA VAL A 28 7.41 4.17 6.63
C VAL A 28 8.67 4.19 5.76
N PRO A 29 9.86 4.41 6.36
CA PRO A 29 11.12 4.44 5.64
C PRO A 29 11.38 3.15 4.85
N ARG A 30 11.81 3.28 3.62
CA ARG A 30 12.18 2.16 2.73
C ARG A 30 13.70 1.96 2.73
N SER A 31 14.14 0.71 2.54
CA SER A 31 15.55 0.35 2.62
C SER A 31 16.43 1.09 1.60
N PHE A 32 15.91 1.39 0.41
CA PHE A 32 16.64 2.13 -0.62
C PHE A 32 16.84 3.64 -0.30
N LEU A 33 16.07 4.18 0.66
CA LEU A 33 16.24 5.55 1.16
C LEU A 33 17.25 5.63 2.30
N ALA A 34 17.67 4.50 2.88
CA ALA A 34 18.63 4.43 3.97
C ALA A 34 20.07 4.41 3.44
N VAL A 35 20.55 5.56 2.98
CA VAL A 35 21.92 5.74 2.48
C VAL A 35 22.93 5.27 3.54
N GLY A 36 23.83 4.35 3.19
CA GLY A 36 24.88 3.81 4.07
C GLY A 36 24.53 2.53 4.84
N LYS A 37 23.28 2.06 4.81
CA LYS A 37 22.85 0.76 5.42
C LYS A 37 22.64 -0.35 4.40
N CYS A 38 22.93 -0.09 3.16
CA CYS A 38 22.69 -1.03 2.07
C CYS A 38 23.97 -1.81 1.75
N GLN A 39 24.02 -3.09 2.13
CA GLN A 39 25.23 -3.91 1.93
C GLN A 39 25.29 -4.57 0.55
N ASP A 40 24.20 -5.09 -0.04
CA ASP A 40 24.30 -5.85 -1.28
C ASP A 40 23.29 -5.52 -2.39
N ARG A 41 22.08 -5.08 -2.11
CA ARG A 41 21.08 -4.70 -3.12
C ARG A 41 20.19 -3.59 -2.59
N CYS A 42 20.53 -2.35 -2.92
CA CYS A 42 19.72 -1.19 -2.54
C CYS A 42 18.43 -1.08 -3.36
N TYR A 43 18.44 -1.58 -4.58
CA TYR A 43 17.27 -1.57 -5.46
C TYR A 43 16.41 -2.79 -5.21
N LYS A 44 15.28 -2.60 -4.54
CA LYS A 44 14.25 -3.61 -4.31
C LYS A 44 12.94 -3.12 -4.94
N PRO A 45 12.54 -3.63 -6.09
CA PRO A 45 11.33 -3.18 -6.80
C PRO A 45 10.06 -3.24 -5.94
N ASN A 46 9.93 -4.26 -5.11
CA ASN A 46 8.80 -4.42 -4.18
C ASN A 46 8.73 -3.30 -3.12
N GLU A 47 9.87 -2.79 -2.66
CA GLU A 47 9.92 -1.64 -1.72
C GLU A 47 9.46 -0.34 -2.40
N ILE A 48 9.85 -0.12 -3.67
CA ILE A 48 9.39 1.03 -4.45
C ILE A 48 7.89 0.92 -4.70
N ALA A 49 7.42 -0.27 -5.11
CA ALA A 49 6.00 -0.54 -5.30
C ALA A 49 5.21 -0.32 -4.00
N GLY A 50 5.76 -0.74 -2.85
CA GLY A 50 5.18 -0.51 -1.53
C GLY A 50 5.07 0.97 -1.18
N LEU A 51 6.08 1.78 -1.50
CA LEU A 51 6.04 3.22 -1.27
C LEU A 51 4.98 3.91 -2.13
N ILE A 52 4.89 3.54 -3.41
CA ILE A 52 3.86 4.07 -4.32
C ILE A 52 2.46 3.66 -3.84
N MET A 53 2.29 2.40 -3.44
CA MET A 53 1.01 1.91 -2.90
C MET A 53 0.63 2.64 -1.61
N SER A 54 1.59 2.89 -0.71
CA SER A 54 1.38 3.71 0.49
C SER A 54 0.81 5.09 0.15
N ALA A 55 1.46 5.81 -0.76
CA ALA A 55 0.99 7.12 -1.19
C ALA A 55 -0.41 7.05 -1.83
N ALA A 56 -0.66 6.04 -2.66
CA ALA A 56 -1.96 5.84 -3.30
C ALA A 56 -3.06 5.57 -2.26
N ILE A 57 -2.86 4.61 -1.35
CA ILE A 57 -3.87 4.23 -0.34
C ILE A 57 -4.16 5.41 0.62
N LEU A 58 -3.13 6.11 1.07
CA LEU A 58 -3.26 7.11 2.13
C LEU A 58 -3.62 8.50 1.63
N ARG A 59 -3.27 8.85 0.39
CA ARG A 59 -3.41 10.22 -0.12
C ARG A 59 -4.24 10.34 -1.42
N ALA A 60 -4.31 9.27 -2.20
CA ALA A 60 -4.96 9.31 -3.50
C ALA A 60 -5.72 8.00 -3.80
N PRO A 61 -6.62 7.50 -2.91
CA PRO A 61 -7.34 6.24 -3.13
C PRO A 61 -8.16 6.25 -4.43
N PHE A 62 -8.60 7.42 -4.89
CA PHE A 62 -9.30 7.59 -6.16
C PHE A 62 -8.49 7.16 -7.40
N LEU A 63 -7.16 7.04 -7.28
CA LEU A 63 -6.29 6.52 -8.35
C LEU A 63 -6.23 5.00 -8.37
N ILE A 64 -6.71 4.31 -7.33
CA ILE A 64 -6.67 2.85 -7.22
C ILE A 64 -7.85 2.28 -7.99
N PRO A 65 -7.59 1.48 -9.05
CA PRO A 65 -8.68 0.86 -9.81
C PRO A 65 -9.32 -0.28 -9.03
N SER A 66 -10.58 -0.59 -9.38
CA SER A 66 -11.28 -1.80 -8.91
C SER A 66 -11.47 -1.90 -7.39
N ILE A 67 -11.64 -0.75 -6.71
CA ILE A 67 -12.06 -0.74 -5.31
C ILE A 67 -13.44 -1.41 -5.22
N VAL A 68 -13.56 -2.38 -4.31
CA VAL A 68 -14.76 -3.20 -4.09
C VAL A 68 -15.49 -2.76 -2.83
N LEU A 69 -14.72 -2.43 -1.81
CA LEU A 69 -15.23 -1.97 -0.52
C LEU A 69 -14.14 -1.17 0.20
N GLU A 70 -14.54 -0.17 0.97
CA GLU A 70 -13.64 0.72 1.68
C GLU A 70 -14.24 1.11 3.04
N SER A 71 -13.38 1.22 4.05
CA SER A 71 -13.68 1.76 5.37
C SER A 71 -12.62 2.81 5.76
N ASP A 72 -12.75 3.40 6.94
CA ASP A 72 -11.74 4.34 7.45
C ASP A 72 -10.38 3.69 7.69
N THR A 73 -10.35 2.38 7.93
CA THR A 73 -9.15 1.65 8.34
C THR A 73 -8.62 0.65 7.31
N CYS A 74 -9.42 0.30 6.30
CA CYS A 74 -9.04 -0.70 5.30
C CYS A 74 -9.70 -0.42 3.94
N LEU A 75 -8.99 -0.81 2.88
CA LEU A 75 -9.44 -0.74 1.49
C LEU A 75 -9.34 -2.13 0.86
N ALA A 76 -10.38 -2.57 0.16
CA ALA A 76 -10.40 -3.83 -0.58
C ALA A 76 -10.52 -3.57 -2.08
N ILE A 77 -9.68 -4.23 -2.87
CA ILE A 77 -9.73 -4.19 -4.33
C ILE A 77 -9.95 -5.59 -4.89
N ARG A 78 -10.43 -5.69 -6.13
CA ARG A 78 -10.34 -6.94 -6.88
C ARG A 78 -8.89 -7.10 -7.37
N HIS A 79 -8.32 -8.29 -7.16
CA HIS A 79 -6.95 -8.57 -7.61
C HIS A 79 -6.84 -8.41 -9.14
N PRO A 80 -5.84 -7.67 -9.67
CA PRO A 80 -5.71 -7.42 -11.12
C PRO A 80 -5.44 -8.69 -11.94
N LYS A 81 -4.84 -9.71 -11.31
CA LYS A 81 -4.58 -11.03 -11.90
C LYS A 81 -5.13 -12.10 -10.94
N PRO A 82 -6.44 -12.35 -10.92
CA PRO A 82 -7.04 -13.27 -9.98
C PRO A 82 -6.61 -14.71 -10.25
N HIS A 83 -6.33 -15.47 -9.18
CA HIS A 83 -6.02 -16.91 -9.25
C HIS A 83 -7.23 -17.78 -8.91
N ALA A 84 -8.36 -17.17 -8.55
CA ALA A 84 -9.63 -17.83 -8.22
C ALA A 84 -10.80 -16.99 -8.74
N ARG A 85 -12.01 -17.54 -8.76
CA ARG A 85 -13.20 -16.81 -9.18
C ARG A 85 -13.43 -15.53 -8.40
N ILE A 86 -13.15 -15.57 -7.09
CA ILE A 86 -13.12 -14.42 -6.20
C ILE A 86 -11.71 -14.29 -5.65
N HIS A 87 -11.09 -13.14 -5.88
CA HIS A 87 -9.79 -12.81 -5.34
C HIS A 87 -9.76 -11.31 -5.00
N TYR A 88 -9.93 -11.01 -3.72
CA TYR A 88 -9.82 -9.67 -3.18
C TYR A 88 -8.50 -9.49 -2.47
N VAL A 89 -7.97 -8.27 -2.52
CA VAL A 89 -6.79 -7.85 -1.76
C VAL A 89 -7.21 -6.72 -0.85
N LEU A 90 -6.94 -6.88 0.44
CA LEU A 90 -7.30 -5.92 1.48
C LEU A 90 -6.04 -5.25 2.00
N PHE A 91 -6.03 -3.93 2.01
CA PHE A 91 -4.91 -3.10 2.43
C PHE A 91 -5.29 -2.29 3.66
N PRO A 92 -4.57 -2.43 4.79
CA PRO A 92 -4.70 -1.52 5.92
C PRO A 92 -4.39 -0.08 5.47
N LYS A 93 -5.17 0.89 5.94
CA LYS A 93 -4.91 2.32 5.68
C LYS A 93 -3.88 2.90 6.67
N HIS A 94 -2.87 2.10 6.95
CA HIS A 94 -1.67 2.46 7.70
C HIS A 94 -0.48 1.76 7.06
N ASP A 95 0.60 2.48 6.78
CA ASP A 95 1.73 1.91 6.07
C ASP A 95 2.54 0.98 6.99
N THR A 96 2.37 -0.30 6.77
CA THR A 96 3.10 -1.39 7.43
C THR A 96 3.64 -2.30 6.34
N LYS A 97 4.89 -2.74 6.43
CA LYS A 97 5.52 -3.54 5.35
C LYS A 97 4.99 -4.97 5.31
N ASP A 98 4.97 -5.62 6.47
CA ASP A 98 4.56 -7.01 6.63
C ASP A 98 4.23 -7.31 8.10
N ILE A 99 3.81 -8.53 8.41
CA ILE A 99 3.40 -8.92 9.76
C ILE A 99 4.54 -8.86 10.79
N THR A 100 5.80 -8.93 10.38
CA THR A 100 6.94 -8.90 11.31
C THR A 100 7.26 -7.49 11.80
N THR A 101 6.71 -6.47 11.13
CA THR A 101 6.87 -5.06 11.47
C THR A 101 5.67 -4.48 12.21
N LEU A 102 4.64 -5.31 12.50
CA LEU A 102 3.44 -4.88 13.22
C LEU A 102 3.75 -4.38 14.62
N THR A 103 3.07 -3.32 14.99
CA THR A 103 3.07 -2.69 16.31
C THR A 103 1.65 -2.56 16.85
N PRO A 104 1.43 -2.26 18.13
CA PRO A 104 0.07 -2.02 18.66
C PRO A 104 -0.72 -0.92 17.93
N VAL A 105 -0.04 0.05 17.32
CA VAL A 105 -0.68 1.14 16.54
C VAL A 105 -1.37 0.61 15.29
N ASP A 106 -0.89 -0.51 14.73
CA ASP A 106 -1.46 -1.12 13.52
C ASP A 106 -2.76 -1.90 13.79
N SER A 107 -3.04 -2.24 15.06
CA SER A 107 -4.16 -3.11 15.44
C SER A 107 -5.52 -2.66 14.88
N PRO A 108 -5.93 -1.37 14.95
CA PRO A 108 -7.23 -0.93 14.40
C PRO A 108 -7.34 -1.17 12.90
N TYR A 109 -6.25 -1.03 12.18
CA TYR A 109 -6.20 -1.17 10.72
C TYR A 109 -6.23 -2.64 10.30
N VAL A 110 -5.50 -3.51 11.00
CA VAL A 110 -5.55 -4.95 10.78
C VAL A 110 -6.94 -5.51 11.10
N LEU A 111 -7.51 -5.16 12.27
CA LEU A 111 -8.87 -5.57 12.64
C LEU A 111 -9.91 -5.01 11.69
N GLY A 112 -9.73 -3.80 11.18
CA GLY A 112 -10.57 -3.21 10.16
C GLY A 112 -10.56 -4.00 8.85
N CYS A 113 -9.40 -4.54 8.45
CA CYS A 113 -9.33 -5.42 7.28
C CYS A 113 -10.02 -6.77 7.52
N PHE A 114 -9.96 -7.34 8.70
CA PHE A 114 -10.75 -8.54 9.04
C PHE A 114 -12.26 -8.24 9.04
N ALA A 115 -12.68 -7.09 9.54
CA ALA A 115 -14.07 -6.66 9.48
C ALA A 115 -14.54 -6.50 8.02
N LEU A 116 -13.73 -5.86 7.17
CA LEU A 116 -14.02 -5.69 5.75
C LEU A 116 -14.06 -7.04 5.01
N ALA A 117 -13.15 -7.97 5.35
CA ALA A 117 -13.17 -9.34 4.83
C ALA A 117 -14.45 -10.07 5.21
N ARG A 118 -14.90 -9.97 6.48
CA ARG A 118 -16.19 -10.52 6.93
C ARG A 118 -17.34 -9.99 6.08
N ASP A 119 -17.38 -8.68 5.85
CA ASP A 119 -18.48 -8.06 5.10
C ASP A 119 -18.49 -8.53 3.63
N LEU A 120 -17.31 -8.72 3.01
CA LEU A 120 -17.17 -9.32 1.69
C LEU A 120 -17.64 -10.79 1.66
N VAL A 121 -17.25 -11.58 2.66
CA VAL A 121 -17.69 -12.99 2.80
C VAL A 121 -19.20 -13.08 2.91
N LEU A 122 -19.84 -12.22 3.72
CA LEU A 122 -21.29 -12.19 3.89
C LEU A 122 -22.00 -11.69 2.63
N ARG A 123 -21.53 -10.61 2.02
CA ARG A 123 -22.08 -10.04 0.78
C ARG A 123 -22.10 -11.05 -0.36
N ASP A 124 -20.97 -11.74 -0.55
CA ASP A 124 -20.77 -12.66 -1.67
C ASP A 124 -21.17 -14.11 -1.31
N LYS A 125 -21.70 -14.33 -0.07
CA LYS A 125 -22.17 -15.63 0.45
C LYS A 125 -21.13 -16.73 0.35
N LEU A 126 -19.87 -16.39 0.64
CA LEU A 126 -18.74 -17.32 0.52
C LEU A 126 -18.81 -18.35 1.66
N LYS A 127 -18.84 -19.64 1.32
CA LYS A 127 -18.84 -20.75 2.29
C LYS A 127 -17.46 -21.38 2.45
N ALA A 128 -16.70 -21.47 1.36
CA ALA A 128 -15.33 -21.96 1.34
C ALA A 128 -14.41 -20.85 0.82
N TYR A 129 -13.54 -20.36 1.70
CA TYR A 129 -12.61 -19.28 1.38
C TYR A 129 -11.32 -19.43 2.18
N ARG A 130 -10.29 -18.71 1.74
CA ARG A 130 -9.05 -18.55 2.48
C ARG A 130 -8.78 -17.05 2.66
N LEU A 131 -8.33 -16.68 3.86
CA LEU A 131 -7.79 -15.35 4.17
C LEU A 131 -6.36 -15.53 4.63
N TYR A 132 -5.41 -14.93 3.93
CA TYR A 132 -3.98 -15.08 4.24
C TYR A 132 -3.19 -13.83 3.86
N THR A 133 -1.97 -13.72 4.35
CA THR A 133 -0.97 -12.74 3.93
C THR A 133 0.34 -13.44 3.57
N ASN A 134 1.10 -12.84 2.69
CA ASN A 134 2.41 -13.33 2.28
C ASN A 134 3.50 -12.75 3.18
N GLY A 135 4.54 -13.53 3.44
CA GLY A 135 5.77 -13.04 4.06
C GLY A 135 6.61 -12.20 3.08
N PRO A 136 7.65 -11.48 3.57
CA PRO A 136 8.41 -10.50 2.79
C PRO A 136 8.99 -11.01 1.47
N GLU A 137 9.41 -12.28 1.40
CA GLU A 137 10.00 -12.87 0.19
C GLU A 137 8.96 -13.26 -0.88
N LEU A 138 7.69 -13.38 -0.47
CA LEU A 138 6.56 -13.71 -1.36
C LEU A 138 5.71 -12.49 -1.70
N GLN A 139 6.03 -11.31 -1.17
CA GLN A 139 5.33 -10.08 -1.46
C GLN A 139 5.85 -9.43 -2.74
N GLU A 140 4.97 -9.22 -3.73
CA GLU A 140 5.28 -8.38 -4.89
C GLU A 140 5.36 -6.89 -4.53
N ILE A 141 4.67 -6.49 -3.46
CA ILE A 141 4.58 -5.13 -2.94
C ILE A 141 4.92 -5.16 -1.45
N ALA A 142 5.97 -4.44 -1.02
CA ALA A 142 6.34 -4.34 0.39
C ALA A 142 5.39 -3.41 1.14
N TYR A 143 4.15 -3.82 1.23
CA TYR A 143 3.04 -3.23 1.97
C TYR A 143 2.17 -4.36 2.48
N LEU A 144 1.84 -4.38 3.76
CA LEU A 144 1.00 -5.42 4.35
C LEU A 144 -0.35 -5.48 3.63
N HIS A 145 -0.72 -6.65 3.19
CA HIS A 145 -2.01 -6.89 2.57
C HIS A 145 -2.49 -8.31 2.83
N PHE A 146 -3.80 -8.49 2.80
CA PHE A 146 -4.44 -9.78 2.99
C PHE A 146 -5.14 -10.19 1.68
N HIS A 147 -5.03 -11.47 1.33
CA HIS A 147 -5.75 -12.06 0.21
C HIS A 147 -6.97 -12.79 0.71
N LEU A 148 -8.14 -12.47 0.21
CA LEU A 148 -9.37 -13.23 0.39
C LEU A 148 -9.70 -13.92 -0.94
N ILE A 149 -9.59 -15.25 -0.96
CA ILE A 149 -9.83 -16.06 -2.16
C ILE A 149 -10.94 -17.09 -1.94
N ALA A 150 -11.78 -17.29 -2.96
CA ALA A 150 -12.81 -18.34 -3.01
C ALA A 150 -13.01 -18.82 -4.45
N GLU A 151 -13.35 -20.11 -4.58
CA GLU A 151 -13.69 -20.75 -5.86
C GLU A 151 -15.12 -20.40 -6.32
#